data_0ed1956de53940a9efd5f0da803267bb
#
_entry.id   0ed1956de53940a9efd5f0da803267bb
#
_cell.length_a   1.000
_cell.length_b   1.000
_cell.length_c   1.000
_cell.angle_alpha   90.00
_cell.angle_beta   90.00
_cell.angle_gamma   90.00
#
_symmetry.space_group_name_H-M   'P 1'
#
loop_
_entity.id
_entity.type
_entity.pdbx_description
1 polymer ?
#
loop_
_entity_poly.entity_id
_entity_poly.type
_entity_poly.pdbx_seq_one_letter_code
_entity_poly.pdbx_strand_id
1 'polypeptide(L)'
;MRLLILLLAFAVAGAAQARGNAASGKAKAEQVCSACHGPDGNKPSAPDQPVLAGQHYDYLVRALSDYKAGHRNNAIMKAFAGQLSKQDIEDLAAWFASQKSLLHDQR
;
A
#
# COMPACT_ATOMS: atom_id res chain seq x y z
N MET A 1 45.24 32.77 -24.09
CA MET A 1 44.24 31.70 -24.32
C MET A 1 43.76 31.24 -22.98
N ARG A 2 42.58 31.69 -22.56
CA ARG A 2 41.98 31.30 -21.26
C ARG A 2 40.99 30.15 -21.52
N LEU A 3 41.32 28.97 -21.05
CA LEU A 3 40.50 27.78 -21.16
C LEU A 3 39.38 27.89 -20.08
N LEU A 4 38.17 28.16 -20.51
CA LEU A 4 36.99 28.08 -19.64
C LEU A 4 36.60 26.59 -19.51
N ILE A 5 36.87 25.98 -18.38
CA ILE A 5 36.37 24.65 -18.03
C ILE A 5 34.97 24.85 -17.49
N LEU A 6 33.96 24.56 -18.33
CA LEU A 6 32.57 24.43 -17.92
C LEU A 6 32.41 23.10 -17.19
N LEU A 7 32.36 23.16 -15.85
CA LEU A 7 31.95 22.05 -15.00
C LEU A 7 30.41 21.88 -15.17
N LEU A 8 30.02 20.95 -16.00
CA LEU A 8 28.64 20.46 -15.99
C LEU A 8 28.41 19.69 -14.68
N ALA A 9 27.74 20.32 -13.72
CA ALA A 9 27.21 19.64 -12.56
C ALA A 9 26.03 18.79 -13.03
N PHE A 10 26.24 17.48 -13.20
CA PHE A 10 25.15 16.51 -13.31
C PHE A 10 24.46 16.44 -11.97
N ALA A 11 23.33 17.13 -11.86
CA ALA A 11 22.39 16.89 -10.77
C ALA A 11 21.79 15.50 -11.00
N VAL A 12 22.31 14.49 -10.30
CA VAL A 12 21.63 13.20 -10.17
C VAL A 12 20.42 13.46 -9.29
N ALA A 13 19.28 13.80 -9.94
CA ALA A 13 17.99 13.72 -9.28
C ALA A 13 17.77 12.24 -8.97
N GLY A 14 18.06 11.83 -7.73
CA GLY A 14 17.70 10.51 -7.24
C GLY A 14 16.19 10.37 -7.43
N ALA A 15 15.76 9.48 -8.33
CA ALA A 15 14.37 9.12 -8.45
C ALA A 15 13.96 8.53 -7.11
N ALA A 16 13.29 9.33 -6.26
CA ALA A 16 12.57 8.81 -5.12
C ALA A 16 11.58 7.80 -5.70
N GLN A 17 11.77 6.51 -5.39
CA GLN A 17 10.81 5.49 -5.79
C GLN A 17 9.49 5.88 -5.13
N ALA A 18 8.53 6.33 -5.96
CA ALA A 18 7.23 6.71 -5.47
C ALA A 18 6.58 5.47 -4.86
N ARG A 19 6.40 5.51 -3.56
CA ARG A 19 5.48 4.60 -2.86
C ARG A 19 4.12 4.79 -3.51
N GLY A 20 3.29 3.74 -3.60
CA GLY A 20 2.03 3.74 -4.31
C GLY A 20 1.16 5.00 -4.11
N ASN A 21 0.20 5.17 -4.98
CA ASN A 21 -0.70 6.33 -4.98
C ASN A 21 -1.93 6.05 -4.09
N ALA A 22 -2.11 6.81 -3.01
CA ALA A 22 -3.21 6.63 -2.08
C ALA A 22 -4.60 6.87 -2.71
N ALA A 23 -4.74 7.83 -3.64
CA ALA A 23 -6.01 8.09 -4.31
C ALA A 23 -6.42 6.93 -5.22
N SER A 24 -5.48 6.36 -5.97
CA SER A 24 -5.71 5.13 -6.75
C SER A 24 -6.01 3.94 -5.85
N GLY A 25 -5.32 3.85 -4.72
CA GLY A 25 -5.55 2.83 -3.69
C GLY A 25 -6.95 2.93 -3.09
N LYS A 26 -7.44 4.13 -2.81
CA LYS A 26 -8.81 4.36 -2.37
C LYS A 26 -9.83 3.80 -3.36
N ALA A 27 -9.70 4.14 -4.63
CA ALA A 27 -10.60 3.66 -5.67
C ALA A 27 -10.59 2.14 -5.78
N LYS A 28 -9.41 1.51 -5.71
CA LYS A 28 -9.28 0.05 -5.72
C LYS A 28 -9.86 -0.58 -4.46
N ALA A 29 -9.62 0.00 -3.29
CA ALA A 29 -10.16 -0.47 -2.01
C ALA A 29 -11.69 -0.47 -1.98
N GLU A 30 -12.32 0.56 -2.53
CA GLU A 30 -13.78 0.63 -2.65
C GLU A 30 -14.35 -0.50 -3.50
N GLN A 31 -13.62 -0.95 -4.51
CA GLN A 31 -14.04 -2.04 -5.40
C GLN A 31 -13.89 -3.43 -4.78
N VAL A 32 -12.78 -3.69 -4.06
CA VAL A 32 -12.39 -5.05 -3.71
C VAL A 32 -12.11 -5.30 -2.23
N CYS A 33 -11.99 -4.29 -1.40
CA CYS A 33 -11.61 -4.44 0.02
C CYS A 33 -12.70 -4.02 1.00
N SER A 34 -13.47 -3.01 0.66
CA SER A 34 -14.37 -2.31 1.58
C SER A 34 -15.49 -3.17 2.15
N ALA A 35 -15.98 -4.15 1.39
CA ALA A 35 -17.05 -5.03 1.84
C ALA A 35 -16.68 -5.80 3.12
N CYS A 36 -15.42 -6.17 3.30
CA CYS A 36 -14.95 -6.92 4.45
C CYS A 36 -14.18 -6.06 5.47
N HIS A 37 -13.41 -5.07 5.02
CA HIS A 37 -12.52 -4.30 5.87
C HIS A 37 -13.02 -2.88 6.21
N GLY A 38 -14.11 -2.45 5.57
CA GLY A 38 -14.62 -1.09 5.65
C GLY A 38 -13.93 -0.13 4.67
N PRO A 39 -14.52 1.05 4.42
CA PRO A 39 -14.04 2.00 3.40
C PRO A 39 -12.61 2.51 3.66
N ASP A 40 -12.27 2.70 4.91
CA ASP A 40 -10.95 3.16 5.38
C ASP A 40 -10.13 2.07 6.08
N GLY A 41 -10.64 0.84 6.14
CA GLY A 41 -9.99 -0.27 6.82
C GLY A 41 -10.22 -0.33 8.33
N ASN A 42 -11.14 0.46 8.89
CA ASN A 42 -11.44 0.50 10.33
C ASN A 42 -12.64 -0.37 10.76
N LYS A 43 -13.42 -0.88 9.82
CA LYS A 43 -14.68 -1.57 10.13
C LYS A 43 -14.73 -2.97 9.55
N PRO A 44 -13.99 -3.95 10.13
CA PRO A 44 -14.13 -5.34 9.74
C PRO A 44 -15.58 -5.81 9.91
N SER A 45 -16.07 -6.60 8.95
CA SER A 45 -17.43 -7.17 9.01
C SER A 45 -17.50 -8.46 9.81
N ALA A 46 -16.36 -9.05 10.15
CA ALA A 46 -16.24 -10.26 10.96
C ALA A 46 -14.99 -10.23 11.84
N PRO A 47 -14.97 -10.97 12.97
CA PRO A 47 -13.86 -10.93 13.94
C PRO A 47 -12.51 -11.43 13.43
N ASP A 48 -12.50 -12.24 12.37
CA ASP A 48 -11.30 -12.79 11.74
C ASP A 48 -10.68 -11.87 10.68
N GLN A 49 -11.33 -10.73 10.42
CA GLN A 49 -10.83 -9.74 9.49
C GLN A 49 -10.06 -8.65 10.24
N PRO A 50 -8.80 -8.37 9.87
CA PRO A 50 -8.02 -7.37 10.56
C PRO A 50 -8.43 -5.94 10.20
N VAL A 51 -8.18 -5.02 11.14
CA VAL A 51 -8.17 -3.58 10.86
C VAL A 51 -6.92 -3.25 10.04
N LEU A 52 -7.12 -2.57 8.91
CA LEU A 52 -6.04 -2.21 7.98
C LEU A 52 -5.60 -0.75 8.12
N ALA A 53 -6.49 0.11 8.64
CA ALA A 53 -6.21 1.54 8.79
C ALA A 53 -5.00 1.80 9.68
N GLY A 54 -4.09 2.63 9.20
CA GLY A 54 -2.89 3.02 9.95
C GLY A 54 -1.81 1.94 10.06
N GLN A 55 -1.97 0.81 9.37
CA GLN A 55 -0.94 -0.22 9.32
C GLN A 55 0.26 0.29 8.51
N HIS A 56 1.45 -0.23 8.79
CA HIS A 56 2.66 0.15 8.07
C HIS A 56 2.60 -0.23 6.59
N TYR A 57 3.00 0.70 5.74
CA TYR A 57 3.02 0.52 4.28
C TYR A 57 3.77 -0.75 3.87
N ASP A 58 5.00 -0.92 4.34
CA ASP A 58 5.84 -2.07 3.96
C ASP A 58 5.24 -3.40 4.41
N TYR A 59 4.59 -3.42 5.58
CA TYR A 59 3.88 -4.60 6.07
C TYR A 59 2.69 -4.94 5.16
N LEU A 60 1.90 -3.96 4.74
CA LEU A 60 0.75 -4.16 3.86
C LEU A 60 1.18 -4.66 2.48
N VAL A 61 2.24 -4.08 1.91
CA VAL A 61 2.81 -4.55 0.64
C VAL A 61 3.23 -6.02 0.75
N ARG A 62 3.93 -6.37 1.81
CA ARG A 62 4.38 -7.74 2.04
C ARG A 62 3.20 -8.69 2.26
N ALA A 63 2.24 -8.33 3.10
CA ALA A 63 1.09 -9.19 3.38
C ALA A 63 0.27 -9.48 2.11
N LEU A 64 -0.05 -8.48 1.31
CA LEU A 64 -0.77 -8.65 0.05
C LEU A 64 0.04 -9.47 -0.97
N SER A 65 1.34 -9.24 -1.06
CA SER A 65 2.23 -9.99 -1.94
C SER A 65 2.33 -11.46 -1.52
N ASP A 66 2.39 -11.73 -0.22
CA ASP A 66 2.45 -13.08 0.32
C ASP A 66 1.13 -13.84 0.10
N TYR A 67 -0.02 -13.19 0.24
CA TYR A 67 -1.30 -13.79 -0.14
C TYR A 67 -1.36 -14.11 -1.63
N LYS A 68 -0.93 -13.19 -2.47
CA LYS A 68 -0.89 -13.38 -3.92
C LYS A 68 0.00 -14.56 -4.33
N ALA A 69 1.18 -14.67 -3.73
CA ALA A 69 2.15 -15.73 -4.00
C ALA A 69 1.80 -17.07 -3.34
N GLY A 70 0.84 -17.09 -2.40
CA GLY A 70 0.49 -18.28 -1.65
C GLY A 70 1.41 -18.59 -0.46
N HIS A 71 2.27 -17.64 -0.07
CA HIS A 71 3.16 -17.78 1.10
C HIS A 71 2.43 -17.53 2.42
N ARG A 72 1.28 -16.87 2.38
CA ARG A 72 0.41 -16.64 3.53
C ARG A 72 -0.92 -17.36 3.28
N ASN A 73 -1.33 -18.18 4.25
CA ASN A 73 -2.48 -19.05 4.08
C ASN A 73 -3.78 -18.37 4.48
N ASN A 74 -4.57 -17.97 3.49
CA ASN A 74 -5.97 -17.56 3.62
C ASN A 74 -6.62 -17.62 2.24
N ALA A 75 -7.56 -18.52 2.05
CA ALA A 75 -8.16 -18.77 0.73
C ALA A 75 -8.89 -17.55 0.18
N ILE A 76 -9.57 -16.76 1.03
CA ILE A 76 -10.32 -15.56 0.63
C ILE A 76 -9.33 -14.47 0.19
N MET A 77 -8.36 -14.16 1.04
CA MET A 77 -7.36 -13.13 0.70
C MET A 77 -6.49 -13.52 -0.49
N LYS A 78 -6.17 -14.80 -0.65
CA LYS A 78 -5.46 -15.29 -1.83
C LYS A 78 -6.24 -15.03 -3.12
N ALA A 79 -7.55 -15.25 -3.10
CA ALA A 79 -8.41 -15.01 -4.26
C ALA A 79 -8.45 -13.51 -4.63
N PHE A 80 -8.58 -12.62 -3.65
CA PHE A 80 -8.57 -11.18 -3.89
C PHE A 80 -7.18 -10.67 -4.30
N ALA A 81 -6.14 -11.00 -3.55
CA ALA A 81 -4.78 -10.56 -3.81
C ALA A 81 -4.23 -11.11 -5.13
N GLY A 82 -4.66 -12.29 -5.55
CA GLY A 82 -4.26 -12.91 -6.81
C GLY A 82 -4.62 -12.10 -8.04
N GLN A 83 -5.65 -11.26 -7.96
CA GLN A 83 -6.12 -10.39 -9.04
C GLN A 83 -5.42 -9.02 -9.06
N LEU A 84 -4.66 -8.69 -8.03
CA LEU A 84 -3.98 -7.40 -7.92
C LEU A 84 -2.68 -7.39 -8.71
N SER A 85 -2.40 -6.29 -9.40
CA SER A 85 -1.08 -6.00 -9.93
C SER A 85 -0.14 -5.58 -8.78
N LYS A 86 1.16 -5.56 -9.06
CA LYS A 86 2.14 -4.99 -8.11
C LYS A 86 1.80 -3.53 -7.77
N GLN A 87 1.40 -2.74 -8.76
CA GLN A 87 1.00 -1.34 -8.56
C GLN A 87 -0.27 -1.23 -7.71
N ASP A 88 -1.27 -2.09 -7.93
CA ASP A 88 -2.47 -2.14 -7.08
C ASP A 88 -2.11 -2.40 -5.62
N ILE A 89 -1.21 -3.32 -5.36
CA ILE A 89 -0.74 -3.64 -4.00
C ILE A 89 -0.08 -2.43 -3.35
N GLU A 90 0.80 -1.74 -4.07
CA GLU A 90 1.48 -0.54 -3.58
C GLU A 90 0.49 0.61 -3.33
N ASP A 91 -0.48 0.80 -4.22
CA ASP A 91 -1.51 1.83 -4.08
C ASP A 91 -2.44 1.55 -2.89
N LEU A 92 -2.89 0.31 -2.73
CA LEU A 92 -3.72 -0.12 -1.59
C LEU A 92 -2.97 0.04 -0.26
N ALA A 93 -1.69 -0.33 -0.23
CA ALA A 93 -0.85 -0.14 0.94
C ALA A 93 -0.71 1.34 1.30
N ALA A 94 -0.53 2.22 0.31
CA ALA A 94 -0.47 3.67 0.51
C ALA A 94 -1.79 4.22 1.07
N TRP A 95 -2.92 3.76 0.56
CA TRP A 95 -4.23 4.16 1.03
C TRP A 95 -4.45 3.78 2.50
N PHE A 96 -4.37 2.50 2.83
CA PHE A 96 -4.64 2.02 4.19
C PHE A 96 -3.61 2.53 5.22
N ALA A 97 -2.34 2.62 4.85
CA ALA A 97 -1.31 3.16 5.74
C ALA A 97 -1.55 4.63 6.09
N SER A 98 -2.17 5.40 5.19
CA SER A 98 -2.48 6.82 5.39
C SER A 98 -3.76 7.06 6.21
N GLN A 99 -4.56 6.03 6.47
CA GLN A 99 -5.78 6.16 7.24
C GLN A 99 -5.50 6.24 8.74
N LYS A 100 -6.30 7.04 9.46
CA LYS A 100 -6.24 7.07 10.91
C LYS A 100 -6.89 5.81 11.48
N SER A 101 -6.13 5.04 12.26
CA SER A 101 -6.65 3.87 12.95
C SER A 101 -7.47 4.29 14.18
N LEU A 102 -8.67 3.73 14.32
CA LEU A 102 -9.49 3.89 15.53
C LEU A 102 -8.92 3.12 16.73
N LEU A 103 -7.97 2.19 16.49
CA LEU A 103 -7.30 1.43 17.55
C LEU A 103 -6.09 2.16 18.13
N HIS A 104 -5.72 3.32 17.60
CA HIS A 104 -4.47 4.00 17.95
C HIS A 104 -4.51 4.71 19.31
N ASP A 105 -5.67 5.00 19.86
CA ASP A 105 -5.82 5.81 21.08
C ASP A 105 -5.80 5.03 22.40
N GLN A 106 -5.38 3.77 22.38
CA GLN A 106 -5.36 2.93 23.58
C GLN A 106 -3.96 2.67 24.15
N ARG A 107 -3.07 3.65 24.02
CA ARG A 107 -1.76 3.61 24.69
C ARG A 107 -1.68 4.67 25.77
#